data_45c39be11d5054a9704d858433815789
#
_entry.id   45c39be11d5054a9704d858433815789
#
_cell.length_a   1.000
_cell.length_b   1.000
_cell.length_c   1.000
_cell.angle_alpha   90.00
_cell.angle_beta   90.00
_cell.angle_gamma   90.00
#
_symmetry.space_group_name_H-M   'P 1'
#
loop_
_entity.id
_entity.type
_entity.pdbx_description
1 polymer ?
#
loop_
_entity_poly.entity_id
_entity_poly.type
_entity_poly.pdbx_seq_one_letter_code
_entity_poly.pdbx_strand_id
1 'polypeptide(L)'
;MTPEKVWRLLLRSHQPVSEKLEAFGFRQTEDGWYWACPIHAGDYEMQIVILADGRPDYTLIDQKTKEAYALVKVASAQGAYVEALRKECGDVLLTVIDRCYDRQPQIRRILKWIEETYAVKGEYLWNDHPDDVVFRHPENRRWFAMILSVSRHKLYSEQEGELEILNLKLSPDRLQECLRHPGYAPGYHMNKKYWCTLLLDEPLSDEEIWQRIEESRAQTR
;
A
#
# COMPACT_ATOMS: atom_id res chain seq x y z
N MET A 1 5.97 -2.35 -4.77
CA MET A 1 5.67 -1.56 -3.55
C MET A 1 6.88 -1.60 -2.65
N THR A 2 7.29 -0.48 -2.04
CA THR A 2 8.46 -0.47 -1.15
C THR A 2 8.15 -1.17 0.18
N PRO A 3 9.15 -1.77 0.85
CA PRO A 3 8.95 -2.37 2.16
C PRO A 3 8.36 -1.41 3.19
N GLU A 4 8.77 -0.14 3.17
CA GLU A 4 8.28 0.90 4.07
C GLU A 4 6.78 1.17 3.88
N LYS A 5 6.29 1.13 2.64
CA LYS A 5 4.86 1.28 2.37
C LYS A 5 4.07 0.07 2.83
N VAL A 6 4.60 -1.14 2.60
CA VAL A 6 4.01 -2.38 3.12
C VAL A 6 3.83 -2.29 4.64
N TRP A 7 4.83 -1.78 5.34
CA TRP A 7 4.79 -1.61 6.81
C TRP A 7 3.74 -0.62 7.28
N ARG A 8 3.66 0.53 6.61
CA ARG A 8 2.65 1.54 6.94
C ARG A 8 1.22 1.01 6.80
N LEU A 9 0.99 0.17 5.80
CA LEU A 9 -0.30 -0.46 5.59
C LEU A 9 -0.67 -1.43 6.72
N LEU A 10 0.31 -2.11 7.31
CA LEU A 10 0.11 -3.07 8.40
C LEU A 10 -0.18 -2.42 9.74
N LEU A 11 0.38 -1.23 10.00
CA LEU A 11 0.26 -0.55 11.30
C LEU A 11 -1.17 -0.08 11.63
N ARG A 12 -2.12 -0.19 10.72
CA ARG A 12 -3.39 0.52 10.83
C ARG A 12 -4.59 -0.27 11.32
N SER A 13 -4.61 -1.60 11.28
CA SER A 13 -5.76 -2.37 11.76
C SER A 13 -5.72 -3.85 11.45
N HIS A 14 -4.60 -4.36 10.94
CA HIS A 14 -4.51 -5.76 10.55
C HIS A 14 -3.67 -6.53 11.55
N GLN A 15 -4.18 -7.67 11.98
CA GLN A 15 -3.49 -8.53 12.93
C GLN A 15 -3.00 -9.81 12.26
N PRO A 16 -1.80 -10.26 12.58
CA PRO A 16 -1.34 -11.58 12.15
C PRO A 16 -2.20 -12.66 12.79
N VAL A 17 -2.50 -13.70 12.05
CA VAL A 17 -3.29 -14.86 12.50
C VAL A 17 -2.35 -16.02 12.76
N SER A 18 -2.26 -16.48 14.00
CA SER A 18 -1.29 -17.49 14.44
C SER A 18 -1.33 -18.77 13.59
N GLU A 19 -2.53 -19.30 13.33
CA GLU A 19 -2.69 -20.52 12.51
C GLU A 19 -2.22 -20.33 11.07
N LYS A 20 -2.40 -19.11 10.51
CA LYS A 20 -1.91 -18.78 9.17
C LYS A 20 -0.39 -18.60 9.14
N LEU A 21 0.20 -18.02 10.19
CA LEU A 21 1.66 -17.91 10.33
C LEU A 21 2.31 -19.28 10.41
N GLU A 22 1.78 -20.19 11.24
CA GLU A 22 2.25 -21.56 11.34
C GLU A 22 2.14 -22.30 10.00
N ALA A 23 0.99 -22.22 9.35
CA ALA A 23 0.75 -22.83 8.05
C ALA A 23 1.66 -22.27 6.94
N PHE A 24 2.08 -21.02 7.04
CA PHE A 24 3.03 -20.39 6.13
C PHE A 24 4.47 -20.87 6.37
N GLY A 25 4.77 -21.33 7.60
CA GLY A 25 6.09 -21.81 8.00
C GLY A 25 6.81 -20.95 9.04
N PHE A 26 6.15 -19.94 9.62
CA PHE A 26 6.69 -19.20 10.74
C PHE A 26 6.82 -20.09 11.97
N ARG A 27 7.83 -19.82 12.78
CA ARG A 27 8.05 -20.47 14.09
C ARG A 27 7.88 -19.42 15.18
N GLN A 28 7.20 -19.79 16.25
CA GLN A 28 7.05 -18.93 17.42
C GLN A 28 8.40 -18.86 18.18
N THR A 29 8.79 -17.65 18.61
CA THR A 29 9.98 -17.35 19.39
C THR A 29 9.59 -16.49 20.59
N GLU A 30 10.54 -16.19 21.49
CA GLU A 30 10.31 -15.29 22.63
C GLU A 30 9.92 -13.87 22.19
N ASP A 31 10.46 -13.39 21.04
CA ASP A 31 10.26 -12.04 20.51
C ASP A 31 9.06 -11.92 19.55
N GLY A 32 8.40 -13.04 19.22
CA GLY A 32 7.29 -13.08 18.25
C GLY A 32 7.38 -14.27 17.31
N TRP A 33 7.12 -14.06 16.03
CA TRP A 33 7.15 -15.10 15.00
C TRP A 33 8.33 -14.89 14.05
N TYR A 34 9.06 -15.93 13.73
CA TYR A 34 10.24 -15.92 12.86
C TYR A 34 10.05 -16.80 11.62
N TRP A 35 10.44 -16.30 10.46
CA TRP A 35 10.55 -17.06 9.23
C TRP A 35 11.68 -16.50 8.35
N ALA A 36 12.28 -17.33 7.50
CA ALA A 36 13.33 -16.92 6.59
C ALA A 36 13.17 -17.56 5.22
N CYS A 37 13.55 -16.83 4.18
CA CYS A 37 13.58 -17.34 2.82
C CYS A 37 14.79 -16.82 2.04
N PRO A 38 15.28 -17.58 1.05
CA PRO A 38 16.27 -17.08 0.11
C PRO A 38 15.64 -16.06 -0.83
N ILE A 39 16.38 -14.99 -1.14
CA ILE A 39 16.06 -14.03 -2.20
C ILE A 39 17.27 -13.81 -3.09
N HIS A 40 17.08 -13.15 -4.23
CA HIS A 40 18.13 -12.83 -5.20
C HIS A 40 18.95 -14.06 -5.61
N ALA A 41 18.24 -15.08 -6.10
CA ALA A 41 18.81 -16.38 -6.48
C ALA A 41 19.61 -17.08 -5.37
N GLY A 42 19.36 -16.72 -4.08
CA GLY A 42 20.04 -17.30 -2.92
C GLY A 42 21.31 -16.57 -2.49
N ASP A 43 21.67 -15.45 -3.10
CA ASP A 43 22.78 -14.61 -2.65
C ASP A 43 22.49 -14.00 -1.26
N TYR A 44 21.20 -13.84 -0.92
CA TYR A 44 20.74 -13.33 0.36
C TYR A 44 19.69 -14.24 1.00
N GLU A 45 19.64 -14.21 2.33
CA GLU A 45 18.53 -14.74 3.13
C GLU A 45 17.78 -13.58 3.77
N MET A 46 16.49 -13.50 3.49
CA MET A 46 15.61 -12.55 4.13
C MET A 46 15.00 -13.20 5.38
N GLN A 47 15.37 -12.69 6.55
CA GLN A 47 14.85 -13.10 7.85
C GLN A 47 13.72 -12.13 8.24
N ILE A 48 12.53 -12.65 8.52
CA ILE A 48 11.35 -11.87 8.89
C ILE A 48 10.92 -12.22 10.30
N VAL A 49 10.69 -11.19 11.11
CA VAL A 49 10.15 -11.30 12.46
C VAL A 49 8.82 -10.57 12.50
N ILE A 50 7.75 -11.21 12.97
CA ILE A 50 6.50 -10.54 13.31
C ILE A 50 6.56 -10.25 14.82
N LEU A 51 6.68 -8.97 15.15
CA LEU A 51 6.81 -8.49 16.53
C LEU A 51 5.49 -8.69 17.31
N ALA A 52 5.55 -8.55 18.63
CA ALA A 52 4.40 -8.73 19.52
C ALA A 52 3.24 -7.75 19.22
N ASP A 53 3.51 -6.60 18.62
CA ASP A 53 2.51 -5.63 18.16
C ASP A 53 1.96 -5.93 16.76
N GLY A 54 2.31 -7.06 16.18
CA GLY A 54 1.87 -7.51 14.86
C GLY A 54 2.67 -6.94 13.69
N ARG A 55 3.65 -6.07 13.93
CA ARG A 55 4.49 -5.52 12.86
C ARG A 55 5.53 -6.52 12.38
N PRO A 56 5.71 -6.68 11.06
CA PRO A 56 6.88 -7.39 10.55
C PRO A 56 8.11 -6.48 10.59
N ASP A 57 9.23 -7.02 10.99
CA ASP A 57 10.56 -6.50 10.70
C ASP A 57 11.33 -7.51 9.86
N TYR A 58 12.32 -7.06 9.11
CA TYR A 58 13.15 -7.97 8.34
C TYR A 58 14.63 -7.58 8.37
N THR A 59 15.48 -8.57 8.22
CA THR A 59 16.92 -8.40 8.03
C THR A 59 17.35 -9.19 6.81
N LEU A 60 18.19 -8.58 5.97
CA LEU A 60 18.76 -9.25 4.82
C LEU A 60 20.18 -9.67 5.14
N ILE A 61 20.47 -10.96 5.09
CA ILE A 61 21.79 -11.52 5.39
C ILE A 61 22.46 -11.93 4.08
N ASP A 62 23.61 -11.34 3.79
CA ASP A 62 24.46 -11.75 2.68
C ASP A 62 25.01 -13.17 2.94
N GLN A 63 24.79 -14.09 2.03
CA GLN A 63 25.14 -15.50 2.24
C GLN A 63 26.63 -15.76 2.11
N LYS A 64 27.41 -14.86 1.51
CA LYS A 64 28.87 -14.96 1.37
C LYS A 64 29.60 -14.42 2.60
N THR A 65 29.20 -13.21 3.07
CA THR A 65 29.86 -12.56 4.22
C THR A 65 29.24 -12.95 5.56
N LYS A 66 28.00 -13.44 5.55
CA LYS A 66 27.17 -13.71 6.75
C LYS A 66 26.83 -12.45 7.56
N GLU A 67 26.97 -11.30 6.96
CA GLU A 67 26.67 -10.00 7.57
C GLU A 67 25.33 -9.44 7.06
N ALA A 68 24.74 -8.55 7.87
CA ALA A 68 23.51 -7.87 7.50
C ALA A 68 23.76 -6.83 6.39
N TYR A 69 23.01 -6.93 5.30
CA TYR A 69 23.02 -5.95 4.21
C TYR A 69 22.04 -4.80 4.51
N ALA A 70 22.53 -3.79 5.22
CA ALA A 70 21.69 -2.70 5.74
C ALA A 70 21.19 -1.71 4.68
N LEU A 71 21.80 -1.65 3.48
CA LEU A 71 21.48 -0.64 2.45
C LEU A 71 20.03 -0.72 1.96
N VAL A 72 19.38 -1.87 2.04
CA VAL A 72 17.95 -2.01 1.69
C VAL A 72 17.03 -1.20 2.59
N LYS A 73 17.45 -0.89 3.82
CA LYS A 73 16.70 -0.08 4.79
C LYS A 73 17.09 1.41 4.79
N VAL A 74 18.16 1.79 4.10
CA VAL A 74 18.65 3.17 4.06
C VAL A 74 17.96 3.93 2.93
N ALA A 75 17.01 4.78 3.24
CA ALA A 75 16.18 5.50 2.25
C ALA A 75 17.00 6.28 1.20
N SER A 76 18.15 6.84 1.59
CA SER A 76 19.05 7.58 0.69
C SER A 76 19.93 6.68 -0.19
N ALA A 77 20.02 5.38 0.07
CA ALA A 77 20.79 4.46 -0.77
C ALA A 77 20.06 4.27 -2.11
N GLN A 78 20.74 4.58 -3.20
CA GLN A 78 20.22 4.51 -4.57
C GLN A 78 21.05 3.52 -5.40
N GLY A 79 20.50 3.09 -6.51
CA GLY A 79 21.14 2.22 -7.49
C GLY A 79 20.29 1.00 -7.83
N ALA A 80 20.35 0.58 -9.09
CA ALA A 80 19.50 -0.47 -9.64
C ALA A 80 19.54 -1.77 -8.84
N TYR A 81 20.70 -2.11 -8.26
CA TYR A 81 20.87 -3.31 -7.45
C TYR A 81 20.09 -3.22 -6.12
N VAL A 82 20.22 -2.11 -5.39
CA VAL A 82 19.50 -1.88 -4.13
C VAL A 82 18.00 -1.82 -4.38
N GLU A 83 17.57 -1.19 -5.47
CA GLU A 83 16.17 -1.11 -5.86
C GLU A 83 15.58 -2.47 -6.20
N ALA A 84 16.33 -3.33 -6.92
CA ALA A 84 15.91 -4.70 -7.19
C ALA A 84 15.73 -5.51 -5.91
N LEU A 85 16.69 -5.44 -4.97
CA LEU A 85 16.59 -6.10 -3.67
C LEU A 85 15.41 -5.58 -2.85
N ARG A 86 15.19 -4.26 -2.82
CA ARG A 86 14.02 -3.67 -2.13
C ARG A 86 12.71 -4.16 -2.71
N LYS A 87 12.64 -4.26 -4.04
CA LYS A 87 11.45 -4.77 -4.70
C LYS A 87 11.19 -6.22 -4.30
N GLU A 88 12.19 -7.10 -4.34
CA GLU A 88 12.06 -8.50 -3.92
C GLU A 88 11.63 -8.61 -2.45
N CYS A 89 12.26 -7.84 -1.55
CA CYS A 89 11.85 -7.77 -0.13
C CYS A 89 10.39 -7.34 0.02
N GLY A 90 9.97 -6.32 -0.73
CA GLY A 90 8.59 -5.84 -0.74
C GLY A 90 7.60 -6.90 -1.21
N ASP A 91 7.93 -7.64 -2.28
CA ASP A 91 7.09 -8.70 -2.83
C ASP A 91 6.93 -9.88 -1.83
N VAL A 92 8.00 -10.22 -1.11
CA VAL A 92 7.96 -11.23 -0.03
C VAL A 92 7.07 -10.77 1.12
N LEU A 93 7.25 -9.53 1.61
CA LEU A 93 6.41 -8.98 2.68
C LEU A 93 4.94 -8.92 2.29
N LEU A 94 4.62 -8.51 1.06
CA LEU A 94 3.24 -8.55 0.55
C LEU A 94 2.65 -9.96 0.57
N THR A 95 3.45 -10.96 0.20
CA THR A 95 3.01 -12.36 0.25
C THR A 95 2.70 -12.81 1.67
N VAL A 96 3.53 -12.40 2.65
CA VAL A 96 3.29 -12.70 4.07
C VAL A 96 1.99 -12.03 4.54
N ILE A 97 1.76 -10.76 4.19
CA ILE A 97 0.52 -10.06 4.52
C ILE A 97 -0.70 -10.77 3.93
N ASP A 98 -0.65 -11.05 2.64
CA ASP A 98 -1.77 -11.64 1.91
C ASP A 98 -2.17 -13.02 2.49
N ARG A 99 -1.21 -13.74 3.05
CA ARG A 99 -1.43 -15.12 3.54
C ARG A 99 -1.58 -15.26 5.05
N CYS A 100 -0.95 -14.36 5.83
CA CYS A 100 -0.79 -14.56 7.27
C CYS A 100 -1.63 -13.59 8.12
N TYR A 101 -2.15 -12.50 7.53
CA TYR A 101 -2.95 -11.53 8.27
C TYR A 101 -4.46 -11.81 8.13
N ASP A 102 -5.26 -11.17 8.99
CA ASP A 102 -6.71 -11.36 9.06
C ASP A 102 -7.41 -10.94 7.78
N ARG A 103 -6.97 -9.84 7.17
CA ARG A 103 -7.41 -9.38 5.85
C ARG A 103 -6.32 -8.55 5.16
N GLN A 104 -6.48 -8.38 3.84
CA GLN A 104 -5.59 -7.50 3.07
C GLN A 104 -5.92 -6.02 3.35
N PRO A 105 -4.91 -5.12 3.40
CA PRO A 105 -5.13 -3.68 3.48
C PRO A 105 -6.09 -3.17 2.40
N GLN A 106 -6.90 -2.16 2.72
CA GLN A 106 -7.93 -1.63 1.82
C GLN A 106 -7.34 -1.18 0.47
N ILE A 107 -6.20 -0.49 0.50
CA ILE A 107 -5.50 -0.11 -0.74
C ILE A 107 -5.18 -1.32 -1.63
N ARG A 108 -4.78 -2.45 -1.04
CA ARG A 108 -4.44 -3.67 -1.78
C ARG A 108 -5.67 -4.27 -2.45
N ARG A 109 -6.80 -4.29 -1.75
CA ARG A 109 -8.08 -4.74 -2.28
C ARG A 109 -8.56 -3.85 -3.42
N ILE A 110 -8.40 -2.52 -3.30
CA ILE A 110 -8.75 -1.55 -4.34
C ILE A 110 -7.89 -1.73 -5.60
N LEU A 111 -6.57 -1.82 -5.45
CA LEU A 111 -5.65 -2.04 -6.58
C LEU A 111 -6.04 -3.29 -7.35
N LYS A 112 -6.22 -4.40 -6.64
CA LYS A 112 -6.63 -5.68 -7.23
C LYS A 112 -7.98 -5.57 -7.94
N TRP A 113 -8.97 -4.97 -7.28
CA TRP A 113 -10.31 -4.81 -7.86
C TRP A 113 -10.30 -3.98 -9.15
N ILE A 114 -9.55 -2.88 -9.20
CA ILE A 114 -9.42 -2.05 -10.42
C ILE A 114 -8.78 -2.86 -11.57
N GLU A 115 -7.71 -3.59 -11.28
CA GLU A 115 -7.01 -4.40 -12.28
C GLU A 115 -7.90 -5.53 -12.82
N GLU A 116 -8.61 -6.25 -11.95
CA GLU A 116 -9.49 -7.35 -12.33
C GLU A 116 -10.75 -6.88 -13.07
N THR A 117 -11.34 -5.75 -12.63
CA THR A 117 -12.61 -5.25 -13.19
C THR A 117 -12.42 -4.55 -14.53
N TYR A 118 -11.31 -3.82 -14.69
CA TYR A 118 -11.10 -2.97 -15.87
C TYR A 118 -9.96 -3.39 -16.76
N ALA A 119 -9.19 -4.40 -16.39
CA ALA A 119 -7.95 -4.82 -17.06
C ALA A 119 -6.94 -3.66 -17.23
N VAL A 120 -6.91 -2.72 -16.28
CA VAL A 120 -6.06 -1.52 -16.31
C VAL A 120 -5.04 -1.63 -15.19
N LYS A 121 -3.76 -1.55 -15.54
CA LYS A 121 -2.66 -1.53 -14.56
C LYS A 121 -2.40 -0.10 -14.07
N GLY A 122 -2.04 0.01 -12.80
CA GLY A 122 -1.60 1.26 -12.21
C GLY A 122 -0.28 1.77 -12.82
N GLU A 123 -0.21 3.07 -13.09
CA GLU A 123 0.98 3.76 -13.58
C GLU A 123 1.64 4.51 -12.41
N TYR A 124 2.94 4.25 -12.17
CA TYR A 124 3.76 4.91 -11.14
C TYR A 124 4.59 6.00 -11.84
N LEU A 125 4.21 7.25 -11.67
CA LEU A 125 4.70 8.35 -12.51
C LEU A 125 5.82 9.18 -11.85
N TRP A 126 5.95 9.11 -10.51
CA TRP A 126 6.81 10.01 -9.77
C TRP A 126 7.96 9.28 -9.08
N ASN A 127 9.19 9.69 -9.39
CA ASN A 127 10.38 9.12 -8.76
C ASN A 127 10.46 9.46 -7.26
N ASP A 128 10.03 10.67 -6.88
CA ASP A 128 10.04 11.12 -5.49
C ASP A 128 8.90 10.52 -4.65
N HIS A 129 7.87 9.98 -5.33
CA HIS A 129 6.72 9.32 -4.74
C HIS A 129 6.47 7.98 -5.45
N PRO A 130 7.37 6.99 -5.29
CA PRO A 130 7.36 5.75 -6.08
C PRO A 130 6.14 4.86 -5.83
N ASP A 131 5.41 5.12 -4.76
CA ASP A 131 4.23 4.36 -4.36
C ASP A 131 2.91 5.03 -4.79
N ASP A 132 2.97 6.27 -5.27
CA ASP A 132 1.79 6.95 -5.80
C ASP A 132 1.41 6.37 -7.15
N VAL A 133 0.14 6.01 -7.30
CA VAL A 133 -0.33 5.29 -8.48
C VAL A 133 -1.53 5.98 -9.11
N VAL A 134 -1.52 6.03 -10.44
CA VAL A 134 -2.59 6.62 -11.26
C VAL A 134 -3.20 5.55 -12.15
N PHE A 135 -4.52 5.58 -12.28
CA PHE A 135 -5.27 4.78 -13.23
C PHE A 135 -5.89 5.65 -14.31
N ARG A 136 -5.67 5.27 -15.56
CA ARG A 136 -6.15 5.99 -16.74
C ARG A 136 -7.10 5.15 -17.56
N HIS A 137 -8.01 5.84 -18.24
CA HIS A 137 -8.74 5.22 -19.32
C HIS A 137 -7.79 4.80 -20.44
N PRO A 138 -7.90 3.57 -20.95
CA PRO A 138 -7.07 3.12 -22.07
C PRO A 138 -7.33 3.92 -23.36
N GLU A 139 -8.57 4.38 -23.58
CA GLU A 139 -9.00 5.04 -24.82
C GLU A 139 -8.56 6.51 -24.90
N ASN A 140 -8.79 7.28 -23.84
CA ASN A 140 -8.58 8.74 -23.86
C ASN A 140 -7.48 9.23 -22.91
N ARG A 141 -6.83 8.33 -22.17
CA ARG A 141 -5.75 8.58 -21.24
C ARG A 141 -6.09 9.51 -20.06
N ARG A 142 -7.36 9.83 -19.83
CA ARG A 142 -7.79 10.64 -18.68
C ARG A 142 -7.68 9.83 -17.41
N TRP A 143 -7.30 10.49 -16.33
CA TRP A 143 -7.22 9.92 -15.00
C TRP A 143 -8.63 9.72 -14.44
N PHE A 144 -8.90 8.52 -13.92
CA PHE A 144 -10.15 8.25 -13.23
C PHE A 144 -9.95 7.88 -11.74
N ALA A 145 -8.76 7.45 -11.36
CA ALA A 145 -8.40 7.19 -9.97
C ALA A 145 -6.92 7.49 -9.74
N MET A 146 -6.59 8.00 -8.55
CA MET A 146 -5.21 8.25 -8.14
C MET A 146 -5.08 7.95 -6.64
N ILE A 147 -4.18 7.05 -6.27
CA ILE A 147 -3.88 6.72 -4.89
C ILE A 147 -2.55 7.37 -4.52
N LEU A 148 -2.55 8.09 -3.40
CA LEU A 148 -1.40 8.82 -2.88
C LEU A 148 -1.17 8.47 -1.42
N SER A 149 0.09 8.55 -0.99
CA SER A 149 0.45 8.58 0.42
C SER A 149 0.71 10.02 0.85
N VAL A 150 -0.03 10.49 1.84
CA VAL A 150 0.04 11.89 2.31
C VAL A 150 0.23 11.95 3.81
N SER A 151 0.92 12.97 4.29
CA SER A 151 1.01 13.20 5.73
C SER A 151 -0.35 13.65 6.28
N ARG A 152 -0.79 13.03 7.40
CA ARG A 152 -2.10 13.30 8.02
C ARG A 152 -2.31 14.77 8.36
N HIS A 153 -1.27 15.47 8.82
CA HIS A 153 -1.38 16.89 9.17
C HIS A 153 -1.78 17.79 7.99
N LYS A 154 -1.61 17.34 6.75
CA LYS A 154 -2.06 18.08 5.55
C LYS A 154 -3.56 18.04 5.35
N LEU A 155 -4.23 17.06 5.96
CA LEU A 155 -5.69 16.91 5.93
C LEU A 155 -6.31 17.22 7.29
N TYR A 156 -5.59 16.91 8.36
CA TYR A 156 -6.01 17.06 9.75
C TYR A 156 -4.86 17.67 10.57
N SER A 157 -4.94 18.96 10.88
CA SER A 157 -3.85 19.75 11.47
C SER A 157 -3.23 19.20 12.76
N GLU A 158 -3.97 18.35 13.50
CA GLU A 158 -3.55 17.82 14.80
C GLU A 158 -3.13 16.34 14.77
N GLN A 159 -3.11 15.72 13.58
CA GLN A 159 -2.79 14.30 13.46
C GLN A 159 -1.42 14.08 12.83
N GLU A 160 -0.60 13.28 13.49
CA GLU A 160 0.69 12.81 12.96
C GLU A 160 0.55 11.51 12.17
N GLY A 161 1.58 11.21 11.38
CA GLY A 161 1.67 9.99 10.58
C GLY A 161 1.24 10.21 9.13
N GLU A 162 1.16 9.13 8.39
CA GLU A 162 0.77 9.13 6.99
C GLU A 162 -0.59 8.46 6.78
N LEU A 163 -1.24 8.80 5.68
CA LEU A 163 -2.55 8.33 5.30
C LEU A 163 -2.57 8.04 3.81
N GLU A 164 -3.08 6.89 3.44
CA GLU A 164 -3.39 6.57 2.05
C GLU A 164 -4.71 7.23 1.67
N ILE A 165 -4.72 7.88 0.52
CA ILE A 165 -5.92 8.54 -0.01
C ILE A 165 -6.18 8.11 -1.45
N LEU A 166 -7.46 8.13 -1.83
CA LEU A 166 -7.90 7.87 -3.19
C LEU A 166 -8.61 9.11 -3.74
N ASN A 167 -8.02 9.75 -4.74
CA ASN A 167 -8.66 10.84 -5.45
C ASN A 167 -9.51 10.31 -6.62
N LEU A 168 -10.77 10.73 -6.66
CA LEU A 168 -11.76 10.35 -7.66
C LEU A 168 -12.46 11.58 -8.24
N LYS A 169 -12.87 11.51 -9.50
CA LYS A 169 -13.65 12.56 -10.15
C LYS A 169 -15.14 12.25 -10.04
N LEU A 170 -15.91 13.17 -9.44
CA LEU A 170 -17.35 13.03 -9.24
C LEU A 170 -18.09 14.22 -9.87
N SER A 171 -19.38 14.06 -10.12
CA SER A 171 -20.24 15.21 -10.46
C SER A 171 -20.31 16.16 -9.26
N PRO A 172 -20.53 17.48 -9.48
CA PRO A 172 -20.61 18.44 -8.38
C PRO A 172 -21.67 18.10 -7.33
N ASP A 173 -22.83 17.57 -7.74
CA ASP A 173 -23.90 17.20 -6.82
C ASP A 173 -23.49 15.99 -5.96
N ARG A 174 -22.89 14.98 -6.60
CA ARG A 174 -22.39 13.80 -5.89
C ARG A 174 -21.26 14.14 -4.93
N LEU A 175 -20.37 15.03 -5.35
CA LEU A 175 -19.29 15.54 -4.48
C LEU A 175 -19.85 16.22 -3.23
N GLN A 176 -20.84 17.09 -3.37
CA GLN A 176 -21.49 17.76 -2.23
C GLN A 176 -22.17 16.77 -1.28
N GLU A 177 -22.76 15.72 -1.79
CA GLU A 177 -23.34 14.64 -1.00
C GLU A 177 -22.24 13.91 -0.20
N CYS A 178 -21.20 13.42 -0.89
CA CYS A 178 -20.10 12.69 -0.26
C CYS A 178 -19.41 13.50 0.87
N LEU A 179 -19.17 14.80 0.64
CA LEU A 179 -18.51 15.65 1.64
C LEU A 179 -19.28 15.86 2.95
N ARG A 180 -20.52 15.39 3.05
CA ARG A 180 -21.30 15.38 4.30
C ARG A 180 -21.03 14.16 5.15
N HIS A 181 -20.34 13.16 4.61
CA HIS A 181 -20.07 11.89 5.29
C HIS A 181 -18.59 11.78 5.70
N PRO A 182 -18.30 11.13 6.83
CA PRO A 182 -16.93 10.85 7.23
C PRO A 182 -16.23 9.99 6.18
N GLY A 183 -14.92 10.12 6.08
CA GLY A 183 -14.13 9.38 5.08
C GLY A 183 -13.96 10.10 3.74
N TYR A 184 -14.64 11.25 3.55
CA TYR A 184 -14.50 12.08 2.37
C TYR A 184 -13.90 13.44 2.68
N ALA A 185 -13.09 13.96 1.75
CA ALA A 185 -12.50 15.29 1.80
C ALA A 185 -12.50 15.95 0.41
N PRO A 186 -12.38 17.28 0.31
CA PRO A 186 -12.16 17.93 -0.98
C PRO A 186 -10.88 17.43 -1.66
N GLY A 187 -10.90 17.32 -2.99
CA GLY A 187 -9.80 16.76 -3.78
C GLY A 187 -8.43 17.30 -3.41
N TYR A 188 -7.56 16.45 -2.88
CA TYR A 188 -6.20 16.80 -2.47
C TYR A 188 -5.33 17.03 -3.73
N HIS A 189 -4.72 18.22 -3.84
CA HIS A 189 -3.97 18.67 -5.03
C HIS A 189 -4.75 18.62 -6.36
N MET A 190 -6.09 18.50 -6.30
CA MET A 190 -6.96 18.41 -7.46
C MET A 190 -7.99 19.56 -7.49
N ASN A 191 -8.64 19.77 -8.63
CA ASN A 191 -9.73 20.74 -8.73
C ASN A 191 -10.91 20.32 -7.84
N LYS A 192 -11.09 21.02 -6.72
CA LYS A 192 -12.08 20.76 -5.69
C LYS A 192 -13.53 20.83 -6.14
N LYS A 193 -13.79 21.34 -7.34
CA LYS A 193 -15.14 21.38 -7.94
C LYS A 193 -15.58 20.01 -8.48
N TYR A 194 -14.60 19.15 -8.83
CA TYR A 194 -14.87 17.89 -9.52
C TYR A 194 -14.17 16.69 -8.87
N TRP A 195 -13.22 16.91 -7.98
CA TRP A 195 -12.45 15.85 -7.39
C TRP A 195 -12.72 15.72 -5.90
N CYS A 196 -12.91 14.47 -5.48
CA CYS A 196 -13.11 14.04 -4.12
C CYS A 196 -11.91 13.21 -3.67
N THR A 197 -11.55 13.35 -2.42
CA THR A 197 -10.56 12.50 -1.75
C THR A 197 -11.27 11.54 -0.81
N LEU A 198 -11.06 10.26 -0.95
CA LEU A 198 -11.51 9.21 -0.03
C LEU A 198 -10.32 8.82 0.86
N LEU A 199 -10.58 8.67 2.15
CA LEU A 199 -9.57 8.26 3.13
C LEU A 199 -9.55 6.73 3.19
N LEU A 200 -8.37 6.13 3.02
CA LEU A 200 -8.19 4.68 2.97
C LEU A 200 -7.68 4.11 4.31
N ASP A 201 -8.22 4.59 5.42
CA ASP A 201 -8.03 4.04 6.76
C ASP A 201 -9.32 3.43 7.34
N GLU A 202 -10.14 2.94 6.42
CA GLU A 202 -11.34 2.14 6.64
C GLU A 202 -12.59 2.83 7.23
N PRO A 203 -12.79 4.16 7.07
CA PRO A 203 -14.07 4.76 7.39
C PRO A 203 -15.16 4.43 6.35
N LEU A 204 -14.74 3.97 5.15
CA LEU A 204 -15.62 3.61 4.04
C LEU A 204 -15.52 2.11 3.75
N SER A 205 -16.63 1.47 3.37
CA SER A 205 -16.61 0.08 2.91
C SER A 205 -15.98 -0.05 1.53
N ASP A 206 -15.51 -1.25 1.20
CA ASP A 206 -14.97 -1.54 -0.12
C ASP A 206 -16.02 -1.33 -1.21
N GLU A 207 -17.26 -1.76 -0.98
CA GLU A 207 -18.39 -1.63 -1.91
C GLU A 207 -18.66 -0.16 -2.22
N GLU A 208 -18.62 0.71 -1.20
CA GLU A 208 -18.80 2.13 -1.38
C GLU A 208 -17.66 2.74 -2.21
N ILE A 209 -16.42 2.35 -1.94
CA ILE A 209 -15.25 2.79 -2.70
C ILE A 209 -15.35 2.33 -4.16
N TRP A 210 -15.70 1.08 -4.42
CA TRP A 210 -15.87 0.55 -5.78
C TRP A 210 -16.92 1.34 -6.55
N GLN A 211 -18.07 1.62 -5.94
CA GLN A 211 -19.11 2.44 -6.54
C GLN A 211 -18.60 3.85 -6.91
N ARG A 212 -17.81 4.48 -6.03
CA ARG A 212 -17.21 5.80 -6.33
C ARG A 212 -16.18 5.72 -7.46
N ILE A 213 -15.40 4.63 -7.56
CA ILE A 213 -14.47 4.41 -8.67
C ILE A 213 -15.22 4.24 -9.99
N GLU A 214 -16.34 3.51 -10.02
CA GLU A 214 -17.20 3.36 -11.19
C GLU A 214 -17.75 4.71 -11.66
N GLU A 215 -18.28 5.52 -10.73
CA GLU A 215 -18.77 6.87 -11.02
C GLU A 215 -17.65 7.75 -11.59
N SER A 216 -16.46 7.74 -10.99
CA SER A 216 -15.31 8.50 -11.48
C SER A 216 -14.90 8.07 -12.89
N ARG A 217 -14.87 6.76 -13.14
CA ARG A 217 -14.55 6.22 -14.45
C ARG A 217 -15.60 6.64 -15.51
N ALA A 218 -16.86 6.66 -15.15
CA ALA A 218 -17.92 7.13 -16.03
C ALA A 218 -17.80 8.65 -16.35
N GLN A 219 -17.42 9.47 -15.37
CA GLN A 219 -17.22 10.92 -15.51
C GLN A 219 -16.00 11.30 -16.35
N THR A 220 -15.10 10.37 -16.61
CA THR A 220 -13.84 10.64 -17.32
C THR A 220 -13.78 10.03 -18.71
N ARG A 221 -14.84 9.38 -19.15
CA ARG A 221 -15.03 8.90 -20.53
C ARG A 221 -15.08 10.01 -21.55
#